data_94a9394443817d9033d19dc785c75da9
#
_entry.id   94a9394443817d9033d19dc785c75da9
#
_cell.length_a   1.000
_cell.length_b   1.000
_cell.length_c   1.000
_cell.angle_alpha   90.00
_cell.angle_beta   90.00
_cell.angle_gamma   90.00
#
_symmetry.space_group_name_H-M   'P 1'
#
loop_
_entity.id
_entity.type
_entity.pdbx_description
1 polymer ?
#
loop_
_entity_poly.entity_id
_entity_poly.type
_entity_poly.pdbx_seq_one_letter_code
_entity_poly.pdbx_strand_id
1 'polypeptide(L)'
;MLEVTDLRNKFKAANCEYKVYKNTLVRRAFNELGITDFDADLNGTTATVFGADETTAASIFASATKANPVLVDKIVPKCAYVENKYFDKDGVKELSAIPSKEVLIAKMLGCFQSSLSKFVYVLDSIAKAKEAN
;
A
#
# COMPACT_ATOMS: atom_id res chain seq x y z
N MET A 1 -2.28 4.97 -23.24
CA MET A 1 -3.35 3.95 -23.01
C MET A 1 -2.80 2.64 -22.44
N LEU A 2 -1.69 2.11 -22.94
CA LEU A 2 -1.09 0.85 -22.45
C LEU A 2 -0.78 0.87 -20.95
N GLU A 3 -0.24 1.95 -20.41
CA GLU A 3 0.16 2.10 -19.00
C GLU A 3 -1.00 1.92 -18.01
N VAL A 4 -2.18 2.48 -18.32
CA VAL A 4 -3.38 2.33 -17.48
C VAL A 4 -3.94 0.91 -17.56
N THR A 5 -3.77 0.26 -18.71
CA THR A 5 -4.17 -1.13 -18.90
C THR A 5 -3.30 -2.07 -18.07
N ASP A 6 -1.99 -1.83 -18.03
CA ASP A 6 -1.05 -2.59 -17.19
C ASP A 6 -1.34 -2.42 -15.70
N LEU A 7 -1.65 -1.19 -15.28
CA LEU A 7 -2.07 -0.92 -13.91
C LEU A 7 -3.36 -1.68 -13.56
N ARG A 8 -4.36 -1.65 -14.46
CA ARG A 8 -5.62 -2.39 -14.28
C ARG A 8 -5.40 -3.90 -14.19
N ASN A 9 -4.50 -4.44 -15.01
CA ASN A 9 -4.15 -5.87 -14.98
C ASN A 9 -3.47 -6.26 -13.66
N LYS A 10 -2.59 -5.41 -13.12
CA LYS A 10 -1.96 -5.61 -11.80
C LYS A 10 -2.99 -5.64 -10.67
N PHE A 11 -3.94 -4.71 -10.68
CA PHE A 11 -5.04 -4.73 -9.71
C PHE A 11 -5.89 -5.98 -9.82
N LYS A 12 -6.21 -6.39 -11.05
CA LYS A 12 -7.00 -7.60 -11.31
C LYS A 12 -6.29 -8.88 -10.84
N ALA A 13 -4.98 -8.98 -11.07
CA ALA A 13 -4.16 -10.11 -10.61
C ALA A 13 -4.13 -10.24 -9.08
N ALA A 14 -4.29 -9.14 -8.36
CA ALA A 14 -4.35 -9.09 -6.90
C ALA A 14 -5.79 -9.13 -6.34
N ASN A 15 -6.78 -9.54 -7.14
CA ASN A 15 -8.19 -9.56 -6.77
C ASN A 15 -8.76 -8.21 -6.31
N CYS A 16 -8.15 -7.10 -6.77
CA CYS A 16 -8.66 -5.76 -6.55
C CYS A 16 -9.55 -5.33 -7.73
N GLU A 17 -10.71 -4.79 -7.43
CA GLU A 17 -11.62 -4.30 -8.44
C GLU A 17 -11.31 -2.83 -8.76
N TYR A 18 -10.90 -2.55 -10.00
CA TYR A 18 -10.62 -1.19 -10.49
C TYR A 18 -11.76 -0.73 -11.39
N LYS A 19 -12.51 0.28 -10.97
CA LYS A 19 -13.63 0.86 -11.74
C LYS A 19 -13.61 2.38 -11.72
N VAL A 20 -14.17 2.98 -12.76
CA VAL A 20 -14.38 4.42 -12.88
C VAL A 20 -15.88 4.68 -12.79
N TYR A 21 -16.26 5.44 -11.79
CA TYR A 21 -17.65 5.84 -11.57
C TYR A 21 -17.81 7.36 -11.67
N LYS A 22 -19.04 7.83 -11.88
CA LYS A 22 -19.36 9.25 -11.77
C LYS A 22 -19.22 9.71 -10.32
N ASN A 23 -18.51 10.82 -10.08
CA ASN A 23 -18.30 11.34 -8.73
C ASN A 23 -19.60 11.59 -7.96
N THR A 24 -20.65 12.00 -8.66
CA THR A 24 -21.98 12.21 -8.06
C THR A 24 -22.61 10.93 -7.51
N LEU A 25 -22.39 9.77 -8.18
CA LEU A 25 -22.87 8.48 -7.69
C LEU A 25 -22.07 8.00 -6.49
N VAL A 26 -20.75 8.16 -6.57
CA VAL A 26 -19.84 7.83 -5.45
C VAL A 26 -20.19 8.65 -4.22
N ARG A 27 -20.41 9.96 -4.38
CA ARG A 27 -20.83 10.86 -3.30
C ARG A 27 -22.13 10.43 -2.66
N ARG A 28 -23.15 10.07 -3.47
CA ARG A 28 -24.43 9.57 -2.93
C ARG A 28 -24.26 8.31 -2.12
N ALA A 29 -23.50 7.35 -2.64
CA ALA A 29 -23.27 6.09 -1.95
C ALA A 29 -22.55 6.28 -0.60
N PHE A 30 -21.55 7.16 -0.54
CA PHE A 30 -20.87 7.49 0.72
C PHE A 30 -21.78 8.25 1.70
N ASN A 31 -22.59 9.19 1.21
CA ASN A 31 -23.55 9.91 2.06
C ASN A 31 -24.61 8.96 2.66
N GLU A 32 -25.07 7.95 1.91
CA GLU A 32 -25.97 6.90 2.43
C GLU A 32 -25.32 6.06 3.52
N LEU A 33 -23.99 5.88 3.48
CA LEU A 33 -23.20 5.23 4.52
C LEU A 33 -22.82 6.16 5.69
N GLY A 34 -23.21 7.44 5.61
CA GLY A 34 -22.91 8.43 6.65
C GLY A 34 -21.47 8.98 6.60
N ILE A 35 -20.78 8.81 5.47
CA ILE A 35 -19.38 9.24 5.28
C ILE A 35 -19.38 10.47 4.38
N THR A 36 -19.01 11.63 4.93
CA THR A 36 -18.99 12.92 4.20
C THR A 36 -17.59 13.43 3.89
N ASP A 37 -16.55 12.76 4.38
CA ASP A 37 -15.17 13.23 4.32
C ASP A 37 -14.59 13.30 2.90
N PHE A 38 -15.22 12.58 1.94
CA PHE A 38 -14.79 12.52 0.53
C PHE A 38 -15.26 13.66 -0.36
N ASP A 39 -16.13 14.52 0.11
CA ASP A 39 -16.76 15.55 -0.74
C ASP A 39 -15.77 16.52 -1.36
N ALA A 40 -14.67 16.81 -0.67
CA ALA A 40 -13.61 17.69 -1.16
C ALA A 40 -12.74 17.03 -2.23
N ASP A 41 -12.53 15.71 -2.15
CA ASP A 41 -11.58 14.99 -3.01
C ASP A 41 -12.20 14.45 -4.30
N LEU A 42 -13.53 14.31 -4.34
CA LEU A 42 -14.27 13.82 -5.50
C LEU A 42 -14.42 14.88 -6.61
N ASN A 43 -13.32 15.54 -7.00
CA ASN A 43 -13.26 16.51 -8.08
C ASN A 43 -12.49 15.93 -9.28
N GLY A 44 -12.97 16.23 -10.51
CA GLY A 44 -12.33 15.76 -11.74
C GLY A 44 -12.47 14.24 -11.98
N THR A 45 -11.64 13.69 -12.83
CA THR A 45 -11.66 12.25 -13.17
C THR A 45 -11.18 11.41 -11.99
N THR A 46 -12.01 10.50 -11.51
CA THR A 46 -11.71 9.66 -10.35
C THR A 46 -11.93 8.19 -10.68
N ALA A 47 -10.95 7.38 -10.38
CA ALA A 47 -11.05 5.93 -10.42
C ALA A 47 -11.09 5.40 -8.99
N THR A 48 -11.95 4.45 -8.71
CA THR A 48 -12.08 3.79 -7.42
C THR A 48 -11.48 2.39 -7.50
N VAL A 49 -10.74 2.02 -6.47
CA VAL A 49 -10.16 0.69 -6.32
C VAL A 49 -10.72 0.07 -5.05
N PHE A 50 -11.29 -1.11 -5.16
CA PHE A 50 -11.78 -1.89 -4.04
C PHE A 50 -10.86 -3.09 -3.86
N GLY A 51 -10.26 -3.21 -2.70
CA GLY A 51 -9.42 -4.34 -2.32
C GLY A 51 -10.05 -5.14 -1.18
N ALA A 52 -9.82 -6.43 -1.14
CA ALA A 52 -10.21 -7.27 -0.02
C ALA A 52 -9.32 -7.02 1.22
N ASP A 53 -8.03 -6.72 0.96
CA ASP A 53 -7.07 -6.39 2.00
C ASP A 53 -6.85 -4.88 2.10
N GLU A 54 -6.58 -4.40 3.29
CA GLU A 54 -6.44 -2.99 3.62
C GLU A 54 -5.25 -2.30 2.93
N THR A 55 -4.14 -3.01 2.76
CA THR A 55 -2.88 -2.44 2.24
C THR A 55 -2.57 -2.83 0.80
N THR A 56 -3.23 -3.86 0.24
CA THR A 56 -2.89 -4.42 -1.08
C THR A 56 -3.06 -3.40 -2.19
N ALA A 57 -4.16 -2.65 -2.20
CA ALA A 57 -4.40 -1.63 -3.22
C ALA A 57 -3.34 -0.52 -3.20
N ALA A 58 -2.96 -0.02 -2.01
CA ALA A 58 -1.95 1.02 -1.85
C ALA A 58 -0.55 0.53 -2.23
N SER A 59 -0.18 -0.71 -1.87
CA SER A 59 1.12 -1.30 -2.20
C SER A 59 1.29 -1.54 -3.70
N ILE A 60 0.24 -2.00 -4.39
CA ILE A 60 0.24 -2.18 -5.85
C ILE A 60 0.39 -0.83 -6.55
N PHE A 61 -0.34 0.18 -6.09
CA PHE A 61 -0.22 1.53 -6.63
C PHE A 61 1.22 2.07 -6.48
N ALA A 62 1.82 1.94 -5.30
CA ALA A 62 3.20 2.36 -5.06
C ALA A 62 4.22 1.58 -5.90
N SER A 63 4.02 0.28 -6.08
CA SER A 63 4.87 -0.56 -6.94
C SER A 63 4.75 -0.17 -8.41
N ALA A 64 3.54 0.14 -8.87
CA ALA A 64 3.29 0.58 -10.24
C ALA A 64 3.88 1.97 -10.53
N THR A 65 3.79 2.89 -9.58
CA THR A 65 4.38 4.23 -9.71
C THR A 65 5.91 4.21 -9.69
N LYS A 66 6.51 3.33 -8.88
CA LYS A 66 7.97 3.11 -8.89
C LYS A 66 8.46 2.50 -10.20
N ALA A 67 7.70 1.58 -10.80
CA ALA A 67 8.06 0.94 -12.06
C ALA A 67 7.93 1.89 -13.27
N ASN A 68 6.99 2.82 -13.24
CA ASN A 68 6.70 3.75 -14.33
C ASN A 68 6.58 5.19 -13.79
N PRO A 69 7.66 5.99 -13.85
CA PRO A 69 7.64 7.37 -13.36
C PRO A 69 6.62 8.26 -14.09
N VAL A 70 6.30 7.94 -15.34
CA VAL A 70 5.27 8.66 -16.14
C VAL A 70 3.86 8.54 -15.52
N LEU A 71 3.60 7.49 -14.74
CA LEU A 71 2.33 7.32 -14.03
C LEU A 71 2.20 8.27 -12.84
N VAL A 72 3.31 8.67 -12.23
CA VAL A 72 3.32 9.58 -11.06
C VAL A 72 2.70 10.93 -11.41
N ASP A 73 2.99 11.45 -12.61
CA ASP A 73 2.47 12.74 -13.08
C ASP A 73 1.01 12.67 -13.52
N LYS A 74 0.57 11.49 -13.98
CA LYS A 74 -0.78 11.32 -14.55
C LYS A 74 -1.81 10.82 -13.55
N ILE A 75 -1.40 10.03 -12.57
CA ILE A 75 -2.29 9.37 -11.60
C ILE A 75 -1.79 9.67 -10.20
N VAL A 76 -2.52 10.50 -9.50
CA VAL A 76 -2.24 10.89 -8.12
C VAL A 76 -3.28 10.26 -7.21
N PRO A 77 -2.89 9.59 -6.12
CA PRO A 77 -3.84 9.11 -5.12
C PRO A 77 -4.51 10.33 -4.47
N LYS A 78 -5.81 10.28 -4.29
CA LYS A 78 -6.58 11.37 -3.66
C LYS A 78 -6.79 11.08 -2.19
N CYS A 79 -7.43 9.98 -1.89
CA CYS A 79 -7.78 9.55 -0.55
C CYS A 79 -7.95 8.03 -0.51
N ALA A 80 -8.00 7.47 0.68
CA ALA A 80 -8.35 6.09 0.93
C ALA A 80 -9.30 5.98 2.12
N TYR A 81 -10.08 4.92 2.15
CA TYR A 81 -10.96 4.58 3.27
C TYR A 81 -10.69 3.15 3.70
N VAL A 82 -10.19 3.00 4.91
CA VAL A 82 -9.76 1.72 5.45
C VAL A 82 -10.25 1.61 6.90
N GLU A 83 -10.90 0.51 7.27
CA GLU A 83 -11.41 0.27 8.63
C GLU A 83 -12.25 1.43 9.22
N ASN A 84 -13.12 2.02 8.42
CA ASN A 84 -13.94 3.18 8.82
C ASN A 84 -13.13 4.44 9.17
N LYS A 85 -11.90 4.55 8.65
CA LYS A 85 -11.06 5.74 8.78
C LYS A 85 -10.74 6.34 7.42
N TYR A 86 -10.83 7.65 7.35
CA TYR A 86 -10.40 8.40 6.19
C TYR A 86 -8.88 8.64 6.23
N PHE A 87 -8.22 8.43 5.12
CA PHE A 87 -6.81 8.72 4.91
C PHE A 87 -6.66 9.69 3.74
N ASP A 88 -6.01 10.79 3.99
CA ASP A 88 -5.64 11.78 2.99
C ASP A 88 -4.49 11.25 2.11
N LYS A 89 -4.11 12.01 1.12
CA LYS A 89 -3.05 11.73 0.16
C LYS A 89 -1.73 11.27 0.82
N ASP A 90 -1.35 11.89 1.91
CA ASP A 90 -0.14 11.51 2.65
C ASP A 90 -0.34 10.21 3.44
N GLY A 91 -1.53 10.01 4.01
CA GLY A 91 -1.91 8.74 4.63
C GLY A 91 -1.90 7.55 3.66
N VAL A 92 -2.28 7.76 2.38
CA VAL A 92 -2.17 6.72 1.35
C VAL A 92 -0.71 6.33 1.09
N LYS A 93 0.22 7.27 1.16
CA LYS A 93 1.66 6.96 1.04
C LYS A 93 2.16 6.13 2.22
N GLU A 94 1.72 6.46 3.44
CA GLU A 94 2.04 5.68 4.63
C GLU A 94 1.48 4.26 4.54
N LEU A 95 0.20 4.11 4.13
CA LEU A 95 -0.40 2.80 3.86
C LEU A 95 0.38 2.00 2.82
N SER A 96 0.93 2.65 1.80
CA SER A 96 1.73 1.99 0.77
C SER A 96 3.07 1.47 1.27
N ALA A 97 3.59 2.02 2.37
CA ALA A 97 4.83 1.56 2.99
C ALA A 97 4.63 0.32 3.87
N ILE A 98 3.38 0.01 4.23
CA ILE A 98 3.03 -1.17 5.04
C ILE A 98 3.03 -2.40 4.13
N PRO A 99 3.86 -3.42 4.41
CA PRO A 99 3.86 -4.65 3.65
C PRO A 99 2.64 -5.52 3.99
N SER A 100 2.43 -6.59 3.21
CA SER A 100 1.34 -7.53 3.43
C SER A 100 1.39 -8.16 4.83
N LYS A 101 0.24 -8.62 5.32
CA LYS A 101 0.09 -9.27 6.63
C LYS A 101 1.11 -10.39 6.87
N GLU A 102 1.35 -11.22 5.86
CA GLU A 102 2.31 -12.33 5.93
C GLU A 102 3.74 -11.83 6.17
N VAL A 103 4.14 -10.77 5.45
CA VAL A 103 5.47 -10.16 5.61
C VAL A 103 5.61 -9.48 6.98
N LEU A 104 4.54 -8.89 7.52
CA LEU A 104 4.55 -8.31 8.87
C LEU A 104 4.74 -9.40 9.93
N ILE A 105 4.04 -10.53 9.81
CA ILE A 105 4.21 -11.67 10.71
C ILE A 105 5.64 -12.22 10.62
N ALA A 106 6.18 -12.37 9.41
CA ALA A 106 7.56 -12.83 9.21
C ALA A 106 8.58 -11.86 9.85
N LYS A 107 8.39 -10.54 9.70
CA LYS A 107 9.23 -9.53 10.36
C LYS A 107 9.14 -9.60 11.89
N MET A 108 7.93 -9.79 12.42
CA MET A 108 7.73 -9.94 13.86
C MET A 108 8.46 -11.18 14.40
N LEU A 109 8.33 -12.32 13.73
CA LEU A 109 9.05 -13.55 14.11
C LEU A 109 10.57 -13.37 14.03
N GLY A 110 11.05 -12.72 12.96
CA GLY A 110 12.47 -12.36 12.82
C GLY A 110 12.97 -11.45 13.94
N CYS A 111 12.14 -10.52 14.41
CA CYS A 111 12.48 -9.64 15.52
C CYS A 111 12.68 -10.42 16.83
N PHE A 112 11.84 -11.40 17.13
CA PHE A 112 12.02 -12.27 18.31
C PHE A 112 13.30 -13.10 18.23
N GLN A 113 13.68 -13.58 17.05
CA GLN A 113 14.90 -14.34 16.85
C GLN A 113 16.15 -13.47 16.78
N SER A 114 16.02 -12.17 16.53
CA SER A 114 17.15 -11.28 16.28
C SER A 114 18.09 -11.16 17.48
N SER A 115 17.59 -11.24 18.71
CA SER A 115 18.39 -11.18 19.92
C SER A 115 19.34 -12.38 20.04
N LEU A 116 18.84 -13.59 19.74
CA LEU A 116 19.66 -14.80 19.75
C LEU A 116 20.68 -14.79 18.61
N SER A 117 20.25 -14.39 17.42
CA SER A 117 21.13 -14.30 16.23
C SER A 117 22.25 -13.30 16.43
N LYS A 118 21.99 -12.13 17.05
CA LYS A 118 23.01 -11.14 17.38
C LYS A 118 24.03 -11.68 18.38
N PHE A 119 23.59 -12.43 19.37
CA PHE A 119 24.48 -13.04 20.36
C PHE A 119 25.42 -14.04 19.69
N VAL A 120 24.88 -14.94 18.85
CA VAL A 120 25.69 -15.92 18.08
C VAL A 120 26.68 -15.19 17.15
N TYR A 121 26.24 -14.13 16.47
CA TYR A 121 27.11 -13.34 15.60
C TYR A 121 28.28 -12.69 16.35
N VAL A 122 28.05 -12.17 17.57
CA VAL A 122 29.10 -11.61 18.41
C VAL A 122 30.12 -12.69 18.82
N LEU A 123 29.64 -13.87 19.21
CA LEU A 123 30.51 -15.00 19.55
C LEU A 123 31.37 -15.44 18.34
N ASP A 124 30.79 -15.56 17.18
CA ASP A 124 31.50 -15.91 15.93
C ASP A 124 32.54 -14.83 15.58
N SER A 125 32.20 -13.54 15.74
CA SER A 125 33.13 -12.43 15.53
C SER A 125 34.32 -12.47 16.49
N ILE A 126 34.09 -12.82 17.76
CA ILE A 126 35.17 -12.97 18.76
C ILE A 126 36.04 -14.17 18.43
N ALA A 127 35.46 -15.30 18.00
CA ALA A 127 36.22 -16.48 17.60
C ALA A 127 37.14 -16.18 16.41
N LYS A 128 36.60 -15.53 15.36
CA LYS A 128 37.38 -15.11 14.19
C LYS A 128 38.48 -14.09 14.52
N ALA A 129 38.24 -13.18 15.44
CA ALA A 129 39.25 -12.25 15.89
C ALA A 129 40.42 -12.93 16.68
N LYS A 130 40.11 -14.02 17.39
CA LYS A 130 41.14 -14.83 18.08
C LYS A 130 41.96 -15.71 17.14
N GLU A 131 41.35 -16.20 16.06
CA GLU A 131 42.06 -17.00 15.04
C GLU A 131 42.96 -16.15 14.14
N ALA A 132 42.68 -14.84 14.04
CA ALA A 132 43.45 -13.89 13.23
C ALA A 132 44.67 -13.29 13.97
N ASN A 133 44.83 -13.54 15.28
CA ASN A 133 45.98 -13.16 16.11
C ASN A 133 46.80 -14.38 16.49
#